data_b78900b2e720e4998db63b03dbf00bc1
#
_entry.id   b78900b2e720e4998db63b03dbf00bc1
#
_cell.length_a   1.000
_cell.length_b   1.000
_cell.length_c   1.000
_cell.angle_alpha   90.00
_cell.angle_beta   90.00
_cell.angle_gamma   90.00
#
_symmetry.space_group_name_H-M   'P 1'
#
loop_
_entity.id
_entity.type
_entity.pdbx_description
1 polymer ?
#
loop_
_entity_poly.entity_id
_entity_poly.type
_entity_poly.pdbx_seq_one_letter_code
_entity_poly.pdbx_strand_id
1 'polypeptide(L)'
;MTPFRTGMAILLATVCALPAYATSPWHHDNDRDFGPGLERLQEKFEKLKRDLRSRHSNVQVGPRPYWLVDDMDDGWLKDKLERCENRRMRRTDFSIGHRGAPLQFPEHTMESYVAAARMGAGIVECDVAFTADSELVCRHAQNDLHTTTNIVTIPELNAKCTQPFVPADPASGTPAQAECRTSDITLEEFKSLEGKMDAYNPMATTPEEYVGGTADWRTDLYASRGTLLSHRESIE
;
A
#
# COMPACT_ATOMS: atom_id res chain seq x y z
N MET A 1 15.54 39.57 -31.94
CA MET A 1 15.64 38.27 -31.22
C MET A 1 14.70 38.35 -30.04
N THR A 2 13.50 37.80 -30.19
CA THR A 2 12.39 37.85 -29.23
C THR A 2 12.32 36.56 -28.46
N PRO A 3 12.06 36.54 -27.12
CA PRO A 3 11.95 35.30 -26.37
C PRO A 3 10.53 34.72 -26.50
N PHE A 4 10.49 33.45 -26.75
CA PHE A 4 9.27 32.61 -26.73
C PHE A 4 8.67 32.53 -25.32
N ARG A 5 7.46 32.97 -25.20
CA ARG A 5 6.58 32.69 -24.03
C ARG A 5 5.82 31.38 -24.28
N THR A 6 6.12 30.36 -23.51
CA THR A 6 5.34 29.13 -23.49
C THR A 6 4.14 29.32 -22.57
N GLY A 7 2.95 29.25 -23.15
CA GLY A 7 1.69 29.34 -22.42
C GLY A 7 1.41 28.05 -21.66
N MET A 8 1.01 28.23 -20.41
CA MET A 8 0.51 27.21 -19.51
C MET A 8 -0.95 26.91 -19.88
N ALA A 9 -1.21 25.73 -20.41
CA ALA A 9 -2.56 25.25 -20.66
C ALA A 9 -3.21 24.83 -19.33
N ILE A 10 -4.18 25.61 -18.88
CA ILE A 10 -5.06 25.27 -17.76
C ILE A 10 -6.17 24.39 -18.31
N LEU A 11 -6.20 23.09 -17.96
CA LEU A 11 -7.33 22.23 -18.21
C LEU A 11 -8.42 22.54 -17.17
N LEU A 12 -9.46 23.22 -17.62
CA LEU A 12 -10.70 23.35 -16.85
C LEU A 12 -11.45 22.00 -16.92
N ALA A 13 -11.54 21.31 -15.79
CA ALA A 13 -12.45 20.20 -15.62
C ALA A 13 -13.88 20.75 -15.44
N THR A 14 -14.72 20.47 -16.41
CA THR A 14 -16.14 20.83 -16.42
C THR A 14 -16.86 19.91 -15.42
N VAL A 15 -17.37 20.50 -14.34
CA VAL A 15 -18.24 19.82 -13.38
C VAL A 15 -19.62 19.66 -14.05
N CYS A 16 -19.97 18.45 -14.48
CA CYS A 16 -21.34 18.09 -14.83
C CYS A 16 -22.15 17.88 -13.56
N ALA A 17 -23.06 18.80 -13.29
CA ALA A 17 -24.10 18.65 -12.29
C ALA A 17 -25.07 17.55 -12.73
N LEU A 18 -25.19 16.48 -11.99
CA LEU A 18 -26.26 15.47 -12.14
C LEU A 18 -27.43 15.83 -11.20
N PRO A 19 -28.66 15.60 -11.63
CA PRO A 19 -29.84 15.97 -10.87
C PRO A 19 -30.08 15.02 -9.69
N ALA A 20 -30.62 15.60 -8.62
CA ALA A 20 -31.05 14.89 -7.42
C ALA A 20 -32.13 13.83 -7.77
N TYR A 21 -31.83 12.55 -7.48
CA TYR A 21 -32.83 11.50 -7.44
C TYR A 21 -33.03 11.00 -6.01
N ALA A 22 -34.28 11.21 -5.62
CA ALA A 22 -35.10 10.49 -4.64
C ALA A 22 -34.43 9.69 -3.52
N THR A 23 -34.71 10.14 -2.31
CA THR A 23 -34.62 9.44 -1.04
C THR A 23 -35.24 8.04 -1.09
N SER A 24 -34.44 7.02 -0.87
CA SER A 24 -34.90 5.69 -0.49
C SER A 24 -34.65 5.49 1.01
N PRO A 25 -35.64 5.05 1.78
CA PRO A 25 -35.51 4.87 3.24
C PRO A 25 -35.01 3.45 3.53
N TRP A 26 -33.70 3.26 3.53
CA TRP A 26 -33.09 2.09 4.15
C TRP A 26 -32.25 2.57 5.32
N HIS A 27 -32.92 2.77 6.48
CA HIS A 27 -32.24 2.72 7.76
C HIS A 27 -31.74 1.30 7.97
N HIS A 28 -30.45 1.08 7.85
CA HIS A 28 -29.75 0.04 8.54
C HIS A 28 -28.87 0.71 9.60
N ASP A 29 -29.39 0.74 10.83
CA ASP A 29 -28.59 0.82 12.04
C ASP A 29 -27.57 -0.32 12.02
N ASN A 30 -26.33 0.01 11.69
CA ASN A 30 -25.17 -0.80 11.99
C ASN A 30 -24.11 0.13 12.61
N ASP A 31 -24.44 0.67 13.79
CA ASP A 31 -23.45 1.16 14.74
C ASP A 31 -22.63 -0.04 15.25
N ARG A 32 -21.76 -0.57 14.41
CA ARG A 32 -20.61 -1.31 14.92
C ARG A 32 -19.58 -0.26 15.30
N ASP A 33 -19.50 -0.04 16.60
CA ASP A 33 -18.45 0.70 17.28
C ASP A 33 -17.06 0.11 16.87
N PHE A 34 -16.51 0.59 15.78
CA PHE A 34 -15.12 0.36 15.42
C PHE A 34 -14.28 1.15 16.41
N GLY A 35 -13.88 0.47 17.49
CA GLY A 35 -13.31 1.01 18.69
C GLY A 35 -12.19 2.05 18.53
N PRO A 36 -11.71 2.63 19.63
CA PRO A 36 -10.84 3.82 19.68
C PRO A 36 -9.52 3.75 18.90
N GLY A 37 -9.22 2.59 18.29
CA GLY A 37 -8.09 2.39 17.40
C GLY A 37 -8.25 3.02 16.02
N LEU A 38 -9.43 2.93 15.42
CA LEU A 38 -9.68 3.45 14.06
C LEU A 38 -9.75 4.99 14.05
N GLU A 39 -10.41 5.58 15.05
CA GLU A 39 -10.43 7.04 15.21
C GLU A 39 -9.04 7.63 15.39
N ARG A 40 -8.18 7.00 16.18
CA ARG A 40 -6.77 7.41 16.36
C ARG A 40 -5.96 7.28 15.07
N LEU A 41 -6.25 6.29 14.24
CA LEU A 41 -5.60 6.13 12.94
C LEU A 41 -6.07 7.21 11.97
N GLN A 42 -7.36 7.51 11.94
CA GLN A 42 -7.92 8.59 11.12
C GLN A 42 -7.39 9.97 11.55
N GLU A 43 -7.32 10.25 12.86
CA GLU A 43 -6.70 11.49 13.35
C GLU A 43 -5.22 11.62 12.98
N LYS A 44 -4.46 10.52 13.09
CA LYS A 44 -3.05 10.49 12.67
C LYS A 44 -2.91 10.74 11.18
N PHE A 45 -3.80 10.18 10.38
CA PHE A 45 -3.81 10.34 8.94
C PHE A 45 -4.16 11.77 8.52
N GLU A 46 -5.19 12.37 9.12
CA GLU A 46 -5.55 13.77 8.86
C GLU A 46 -4.48 14.77 9.32
N LYS A 47 -3.83 14.48 10.45
CA LYS A 47 -2.67 15.26 10.87
C LYS A 47 -1.54 15.16 9.86
N LEU A 48 -1.26 13.96 9.37
CA LEU A 48 -0.23 13.74 8.38
C LEU A 48 -0.53 14.41 7.04
N LYS A 49 -1.78 14.36 6.56
CA LYS A 49 -2.21 15.11 5.36
C LYS A 49 -1.91 16.61 5.52
N ARG A 50 -2.21 17.18 6.70
CA ARG A 50 -1.88 18.60 6.99
C ARG A 50 -0.38 18.86 6.96
N ASP A 51 0.42 17.95 7.55
CA ASP A 51 1.87 18.09 7.61
C ASP A 51 2.51 17.91 6.21
N LEU A 52 1.98 17.01 5.37
CA LEU A 52 2.43 16.79 3.99
C LEU A 52 2.07 17.96 3.05
N ARG A 53 0.93 18.62 3.28
CA ARG A 53 0.57 19.86 2.56
C ARG A 53 1.43 21.05 2.95
N SER A 54 2.07 21.00 4.10
CA SER A 54 3.02 22.03 4.53
C SER A 54 4.29 21.94 3.66
N ARG A 55 4.65 23.07 3.00
CA ARG A 55 5.90 23.21 2.24
C ARG A 55 7.18 23.00 3.07
N HIS A 56 7.04 22.75 4.37
CA HIS A 56 8.09 22.56 5.34
C HIS A 56 8.18 21.12 5.87
N SER A 57 7.60 20.13 5.16
CA SER A 57 7.75 18.74 5.57
C SER A 57 9.25 18.35 5.61
N ASN A 58 9.73 17.97 6.78
CA ASN A 58 11.08 17.39 6.90
C ASN A 58 11.07 16.01 6.26
N VAL A 59 11.86 15.85 5.21
CA VAL A 59 12.10 14.54 4.58
C VAL A 59 12.96 13.70 5.50
N GLN A 60 12.54 12.47 5.77
CA GLN A 60 13.18 11.52 6.66
C GLN A 60 13.58 10.28 5.84
N VAL A 61 14.75 10.29 5.26
CA VAL A 61 15.23 9.20 4.38
C VAL A 61 15.73 7.98 5.15
N GLY A 62 15.96 8.10 6.46
CA GLY A 62 16.57 7.03 7.27
C GLY A 62 18.04 6.76 6.93
N PRO A 63 18.66 5.74 7.53
CA PRO A 63 20.09 5.44 7.33
C PRO A 63 20.41 4.72 6.02
N ARG A 64 19.46 3.99 5.43
CA ARG A 64 19.69 3.10 4.29
C ARG A 64 20.37 3.77 3.08
N PRO A 65 19.96 4.97 2.60
CA PRO A 65 20.61 5.60 1.46
C PRO A 65 22.10 5.86 1.69
N TYR A 66 22.48 6.24 2.90
CA TYR A 66 23.87 6.49 3.27
C TYR A 66 24.70 5.21 3.24
N TRP A 67 24.21 4.13 3.86
CA TRP A 67 24.85 2.81 3.83
C TRP A 67 25.04 2.28 2.40
N LEU A 68 24.07 2.50 1.52
CA LEU A 68 24.17 2.09 0.12
C LEU A 68 25.24 2.88 -0.64
N VAL A 69 25.43 4.15 -0.30
CA VAL A 69 26.50 4.98 -0.88
C VAL A 69 27.86 4.60 -0.32
N ASP A 70 27.96 4.38 0.99
CA ASP A 70 29.21 3.96 1.65
C ASP A 70 29.74 2.65 1.08
N ASP A 71 28.85 1.70 0.73
CA ASP A 71 29.18 0.38 0.18
C ASP A 71 29.51 0.40 -1.33
N MET A 72 29.40 1.56 -2.00
CA MET A 72 29.77 1.69 -3.40
C MET A 72 31.29 1.64 -3.60
N ASP A 73 31.73 1.15 -4.75
CA ASP A 73 33.12 1.30 -5.19
C ASP A 73 33.52 2.78 -5.29
N ASP A 74 34.78 3.08 -4.95
CA ASP A 74 35.31 4.43 -5.03
C ASP A 74 35.26 4.98 -6.46
N GLY A 75 34.80 6.22 -6.60
CA GLY A 75 34.68 6.86 -7.89
C GLY A 75 33.85 8.14 -7.88
N TRP A 76 33.83 8.82 -9.01
CA TRP A 76 33.17 10.12 -9.16
C TRP A 76 31.68 10.12 -8.73
N LEU A 77 30.99 9.00 -8.92
CA LEU A 77 29.57 8.87 -8.54
C LEU A 77 29.41 8.80 -7.03
N LYS A 78 30.23 7.98 -6.34
CA LYS A 78 30.26 7.92 -4.88
C LYS A 78 30.57 9.30 -4.29
N ASP A 79 31.65 9.95 -4.74
CA ASP A 79 32.03 11.29 -4.32
C ASP A 79 30.90 12.32 -4.50
N LYS A 80 30.12 12.18 -5.57
CA LYS A 80 29.00 13.06 -5.86
C LYS A 80 27.81 12.81 -4.91
N LEU A 81 27.53 11.56 -4.59
CA LEU A 81 26.42 11.18 -3.69
C LEU A 81 26.76 11.52 -2.23
N GLU A 82 27.97 11.27 -1.76
CA GLU A 82 28.44 11.64 -0.41
C GLU A 82 28.28 13.15 -0.15
N ARG A 83 28.50 14.00 -1.15
CA ARG A 83 28.24 15.45 -1.04
C ARG A 83 26.77 15.80 -0.79
N CYS A 84 25.85 14.86 -0.97
CA CYS A 84 24.42 15.06 -0.68
C CYS A 84 24.06 14.77 0.77
N GLU A 85 24.87 14.01 1.53
CA GLU A 85 24.56 13.57 2.90
C GLU A 85 24.21 14.72 3.85
N ASN A 86 24.98 15.79 3.80
CA ASN A 86 24.81 16.95 4.66
C ASN A 86 23.85 18.00 4.08
N ARG A 87 23.15 17.69 2.99
CA ARG A 87 22.17 18.60 2.39
C ARG A 87 20.77 18.35 2.92
N ARG A 88 20.00 19.44 3.04
CA ARG A 88 18.58 19.31 3.37
C ARG A 88 17.86 18.56 2.25
N MET A 89 17.32 17.41 2.57
CA MET A 89 16.47 16.64 1.67
C MET A 89 15.14 17.36 1.44
N ARG A 90 14.60 17.25 0.24
CA ARG A 90 13.34 17.89 -0.16
C ARG A 90 12.49 16.89 -0.92
N ARG A 91 11.18 16.97 -0.75
CA ARG A 91 10.23 16.26 -1.60
C ARG A 91 10.36 16.76 -3.04
N THR A 92 10.35 15.85 -3.99
CA THR A 92 10.38 16.15 -5.43
C THR A 92 9.44 15.22 -6.18
N ASP A 93 8.81 15.70 -7.24
CA ASP A 93 7.93 14.89 -8.10
C ASP A 93 8.71 13.90 -8.98
N PHE A 94 10.04 13.91 -8.92
CA PHE A 94 10.90 12.92 -9.55
C PHE A 94 10.87 11.58 -8.79
N SER A 95 10.66 11.62 -7.47
CA SER A 95 10.63 10.43 -6.62
C SER A 95 9.21 9.87 -6.52
N ILE A 96 9.05 8.63 -6.92
CA ILE A 96 7.78 7.90 -6.90
C ILE A 96 7.87 6.78 -5.87
N GLY A 97 6.95 6.77 -4.90
CA GLY A 97 6.74 5.66 -3.98
C GLY A 97 5.92 4.57 -4.68
N HIS A 98 6.59 3.69 -5.44
CA HIS A 98 5.99 2.55 -6.14
C HIS A 98 5.41 1.58 -5.13
N ARG A 99 4.08 1.44 -5.06
CA ARG A 99 3.31 0.72 -4.02
C ARG A 99 3.54 1.26 -2.60
N GLY A 100 4.02 2.52 -2.49
CA GLY A 100 4.48 3.14 -1.26
C GLY A 100 5.96 2.90 -0.95
N ALA A 101 6.25 2.33 0.22
CA ALA A 101 7.60 1.92 0.65
C ALA A 101 7.66 0.39 0.89
N PRO A 102 7.49 -0.45 -0.15
CA PRO A 102 7.19 -1.88 -0.02
C PRO A 102 8.36 -2.74 0.48
N LEU A 103 9.57 -2.19 0.54
CA LEU A 103 10.70 -2.89 1.16
C LEU A 103 10.64 -2.89 2.70
N GLN A 104 9.88 -1.96 3.29
CA GLN A 104 9.84 -1.69 4.73
C GLN A 104 8.45 -1.90 5.34
N PHE A 105 7.40 -1.85 4.52
CA PHE A 105 6.01 -1.96 4.90
C PHE A 105 5.26 -2.85 3.89
N PRO A 106 4.16 -3.49 4.28
CA PRO A 106 3.30 -4.18 3.32
C PRO A 106 2.87 -3.23 2.19
N GLU A 107 2.99 -3.68 0.96
CA GLU A 107 2.68 -2.88 -0.22
C GLU A 107 1.20 -2.46 -0.27
N HIS A 108 0.92 -1.31 -0.88
CA HIS A 108 -0.44 -0.78 -1.05
C HIS A 108 -1.20 -0.62 0.27
N THR A 109 -0.49 -0.36 1.37
CA THR A 109 -1.10 -0.08 2.67
C THR A 109 -0.92 1.39 3.05
N MET A 110 -1.75 1.87 3.95
CA MET A 110 -1.65 3.23 4.50
C MET A 110 -0.26 3.52 5.04
N GLU A 111 0.30 2.58 5.80
CA GLU A 111 1.62 2.69 6.42
C GLU A 111 2.72 2.82 5.37
N SER A 112 2.61 2.06 4.27
CA SER A 112 3.54 2.11 3.13
C SER A 112 3.52 3.47 2.43
N TYR A 113 2.34 4.00 2.14
CA TYR A 113 2.17 5.30 1.50
C TYR A 113 2.64 6.45 2.38
N VAL A 114 2.29 6.40 3.66
CA VAL A 114 2.75 7.37 4.66
C VAL A 114 4.26 7.38 4.79
N ALA A 115 4.89 6.20 4.82
CA ALA A 115 6.34 6.07 4.87
C ALA A 115 7.01 6.66 3.62
N ALA A 116 6.52 6.32 2.42
CA ALA A 116 7.03 6.88 1.17
C ALA A 116 6.95 8.41 1.13
N ALA A 117 5.80 8.96 1.53
CA ALA A 117 5.60 10.41 1.58
C ALA A 117 6.55 11.09 2.59
N ARG A 118 6.80 10.49 3.75
CA ARG A 118 7.78 10.98 4.75
C ARG A 118 9.22 10.89 4.25
N MET A 119 9.55 9.89 3.47
CA MET A 119 10.86 9.75 2.83
C MET A 119 11.06 10.68 1.64
N GLY A 120 10.05 11.47 1.27
CA GLY A 120 10.18 12.53 0.27
C GLY A 120 9.68 12.15 -1.13
N ALA A 121 8.94 11.06 -1.27
CA ALA A 121 8.22 10.79 -2.51
C ALA A 121 7.21 11.91 -2.78
N GLY A 122 7.30 12.52 -3.96
CA GLY A 122 6.34 13.53 -4.42
C GLY A 122 5.07 12.91 -4.98
N ILE A 123 5.19 11.67 -5.45
CA ILE A 123 4.13 10.86 -6.03
C ILE A 123 4.10 9.53 -5.27
N VAL A 124 2.93 9.05 -4.91
CA VAL A 124 2.70 7.67 -4.48
C VAL A 124 1.86 6.97 -5.53
N GLU A 125 2.19 5.72 -5.79
CA GLU A 125 1.57 4.95 -6.85
C GLU A 125 0.70 3.85 -6.26
N CYS A 126 -0.46 3.61 -6.89
CA CYS A 126 -1.42 2.57 -6.52
C CYS A 126 -1.81 1.79 -7.78
N ASP A 127 -1.41 0.52 -7.84
CA ASP A 127 -2.01 -0.44 -8.76
C ASP A 127 -3.47 -0.69 -8.35
N VAL A 128 -4.36 -0.91 -9.29
CA VAL A 128 -5.78 -1.06 -8.98
C VAL A 128 -6.36 -2.38 -9.48
N ALA A 129 -7.20 -2.98 -8.65
CA ALA A 129 -7.98 -4.17 -8.97
C ALA A 129 -9.45 -3.97 -8.53
N PHE A 130 -10.36 -4.81 -9.02
CA PHE A 130 -11.78 -4.74 -8.68
C PHE A 130 -12.16 -5.78 -7.64
N THR A 131 -13.01 -5.39 -6.70
CA THR A 131 -13.73 -6.30 -5.78
C THR A 131 -14.95 -6.94 -6.45
N ALA A 132 -15.59 -7.89 -5.78
CA ALA A 132 -16.82 -8.55 -6.26
C ALA A 132 -17.96 -7.57 -6.49
N ASP A 133 -18.04 -6.50 -5.72
CA ASP A 133 -19.03 -5.43 -5.81
C ASP A 133 -18.56 -4.25 -6.72
N SER A 134 -17.53 -4.50 -7.54
CA SER A 134 -17.01 -3.57 -8.55
C SER A 134 -16.39 -2.28 -7.98
N GLU A 135 -15.94 -2.30 -6.75
CA GLU A 135 -15.18 -1.21 -6.14
C GLU A 135 -13.68 -1.36 -6.45
N LEU A 136 -12.99 -0.22 -6.63
CA LEU A 136 -11.55 -0.22 -6.87
C LEU A 136 -10.77 -0.26 -5.56
N VAL A 137 -9.78 -1.15 -5.50
CA VAL A 137 -8.86 -1.30 -4.37
C VAL A 137 -7.41 -1.24 -4.83
N CYS A 138 -6.52 -0.81 -3.93
CA CYS A 138 -5.10 -0.77 -4.21
C CYS A 138 -4.48 -2.16 -4.02
N ARG A 139 -4.27 -2.90 -5.12
CA ARG A 139 -3.58 -4.20 -5.17
C ARG A 139 -2.85 -4.36 -6.49
N HIS A 140 -1.63 -4.91 -6.39
CA HIS A 140 -0.76 -5.12 -7.55
C HIS A 140 -1.37 -6.10 -8.56
N ALA A 141 -2.00 -7.15 -8.08
CA ALA A 141 -2.68 -8.13 -8.93
C ALA A 141 -4.06 -8.50 -8.38
N GLN A 142 -4.94 -8.88 -9.29
CA GLN A 142 -6.27 -9.37 -8.96
C GLN A 142 -6.23 -10.60 -8.04
N ASN A 143 -5.20 -11.43 -8.14
CA ASN A 143 -5.07 -12.74 -7.50
C ASN A 143 -3.91 -12.81 -6.49
N ASP A 144 -3.59 -11.74 -5.78
CA ASP A 144 -2.48 -11.69 -4.84
C ASP A 144 -2.88 -11.72 -3.35
N LEU A 145 -4.18 -11.76 -3.02
CA LEU A 145 -4.64 -11.63 -1.64
C LEU A 145 -4.10 -12.74 -0.72
N HIS A 146 -3.89 -13.94 -1.22
CA HIS A 146 -3.37 -15.06 -0.42
C HIS A 146 -1.89 -14.89 -0.02
N THR A 147 -1.11 -14.10 -0.76
CA THR A 147 0.30 -13.83 -0.44
C THR A 147 0.52 -12.49 0.25
N THR A 148 -0.41 -11.54 0.07
CA THR A 148 -0.27 -10.15 0.52
C THR A 148 -1.20 -9.77 1.68
N THR A 149 -2.07 -10.69 2.11
CA THR A 149 -3.01 -10.49 3.22
C THR A 149 -3.13 -11.73 4.12
N ASN A 150 -3.91 -11.59 5.19
CA ASN A 150 -4.24 -12.70 6.09
C ASN A 150 -5.50 -13.50 5.67
N ILE A 151 -6.01 -13.33 4.45
CA ILE A 151 -7.30 -13.87 3.99
C ILE A 151 -7.48 -15.37 4.25
N VAL A 152 -6.41 -16.17 4.05
CA VAL A 152 -6.49 -17.63 4.22
C VAL A 152 -6.66 -18.06 5.67
N THR A 153 -6.36 -17.19 6.65
CA THR A 153 -6.55 -17.47 8.07
C THR A 153 -7.98 -17.16 8.57
N ILE A 154 -8.80 -16.59 7.70
CA ILE A 154 -10.21 -16.25 8.02
C ILE A 154 -11.09 -17.27 7.29
N PRO A 155 -11.67 -18.27 7.99
CA PRO A 155 -12.33 -19.41 7.33
C PRO A 155 -13.42 -19.01 6.34
N GLU A 156 -14.22 -17.99 6.68
CA GLU A 156 -15.33 -17.52 5.84
C GLU A 156 -14.84 -16.87 4.55
N LEU A 157 -13.70 -16.17 4.59
CA LEU A 157 -13.11 -15.51 3.42
C LEU A 157 -12.26 -16.49 2.62
N ASN A 158 -11.51 -17.37 3.28
CA ASN A 158 -10.78 -18.44 2.62
C ASN A 158 -11.72 -19.33 1.78
N ALA A 159 -12.91 -19.63 2.29
CA ALA A 159 -13.91 -20.42 1.55
C ALA A 159 -14.44 -19.75 0.29
N LYS A 160 -14.31 -18.41 0.16
CA LYS A 160 -14.68 -17.63 -1.03
C LYS A 160 -13.58 -17.58 -2.08
N CYS A 161 -12.33 -17.87 -1.72
CA CYS A 161 -11.21 -17.83 -2.66
C CYS A 161 -11.47 -18.72 -3.87
N THR A 162 -11.02 -18.30 -5.03
CA THR A 162 -11.01 -19.09 -6.28
C THR A 162 -10.42 -20.49 -6.02
N GLN A 163 -9.35 -20.56 -5.22
CA GLN A 163 -8.82 -21.77 -4.63
C GLN A 163 -8.58 -21.54 -3.13
N PRO A 164 -9.40 -22.12 -2.24
CA PRO A 164 -9.13 -22.12 -0.81
C PRO A 164 -7.79 -22.76 -0.47
N PHE A 165 -7.24 -22.41 0.69
CA PHE A 165 -5.97 -22.98 1.14
C PHE A 165 -6.01 -24.52 1.18
N VAL A 166 -4.98 -25.12 0.56
CA VAL A 166 -4.69 -26.55 0.60
C VAL A 166 -3.31 -26.74 1.24
N PRO A 167 -3.20 -27.53 2.32
CA PRO A 167 -1.93 -27.73 3.00
C PRO A 167 -0.89 -28.44 2.11
N ALA A 168 0.38 -28.18 2.39
CA ALA A 168 1.48 -28.94 1.80
C ALA A 168 1.38 -30.42 2.23
N ASP A 169 1.85 -31.31 1.35
CA ASP A 169 2.12 -32.71 1.69
C ASP A 169 3.63 -32.94 1.77
N PRO A 170 4.21 -32.93 2.97
CA PRO A 170 5.65 -33.16 3.13
C PRO A 170 6.13 -34.54 2.65
N ALA A 171 5.24 -35.57 2.61
CA ALA A 171 5.59 -36.90 2.20
C ALA A 171 5.82 -36.99 0.69
N SER A 172 5.05 -36.27 -0.11
CA SER A 172 5.19 -36.19 -1.57
C SER A 172 6.03 -34.99 -2.02
N GLY A 173 6.33 -34.04 -1.14
CA GLY A 173 6.96 -32.76 -1.48
C GLY A 173 6.03 -31.78 -2.21
N THR A 174 4.71 -32.00 -2.18
CA THR A 174 3.72 -31.13 -2.81
C THR A 174 3.58 -29.86 -1.98
N PRO A 175 3.77 -28.64 -2.56
CA PRO A 175 3.64 -27.39 -1.82
C PRO A 175 2.18 -27.06 -1.48
N ALA A 176 2.00 -26.25 -0.44
CA ALA A 176 0.72 -25.61 -0.12
C ALA A 176 0.25 -24.73 -1.27
N GLN A 177 -1.06 -24.65 -1.46
CA GLN A 177 -1.69 -23.89 -2.53
C GLN A 177 -2.81 -23.02 -2.00
N ALA A 178 -2.96 -21.84 -2.56
CA ALA A 178 -4.13 -20.98 -2.41
C ALA A 178 -4.18 -20.00 -3.60
N GLU A 179 -5.37 -19.58 -4.00
CA GLU A 179 -5.55 -18.47 -4.94
C GLU A 179 -6.79 -17.67 -4.50
N CYS A 180 -6.55 -16.47 -3.96
CA CYS A 180 -7.61 -15.57 -3.51
C CYS A 180 -7.54 -14.28 -4.33
N ARG A 181 -8.66 -13.92 -4.94
CA ARG A 181 -8.75 -12.75 -5.82
C ARG A 181 -9.48 -11.61 -5.13
N THR A 182 -9.18 -10.39 -5.50
CA THR A 182 -9.97 -9.23 -5.04
C THR A 182 -11.43 -9.35 -5.45
N SER A 183 -11.70 -9.95 -6.62
CA SER A 183 -13.06 -10.22 -7.12
C SER A 183 -13.81 -11.37 -6.41
N ASP A 184 -13.16 -12.09 -5.50
CA ASP A 184 -13.81 -13.13 -4.71
C ASP A 184 -14.58 -12.55 -3.50
N ILE A 185 -14.27 -11.30 -3.12
CA ILE A 185 -14.78 -10.65 -1.91
C ILE A 185 -15.26 -9.21 -2.19
N THR A 186 -16.13 -8.70 -1.33
CA THR A 186 -16.61 -7.32 -1.38
C THR A 186 -15.59 -6.32 -0.83
N LEU A 187 -15.79 -5.01 -1.07
CA LEU A 187 -14.96 -3.95 -0.48
C LEU A 187 -14.96 -4.00 1.05
N GLU A 188 -16.12 -4.25 1.67
CA GLU A 188 -16.21 -4.36 3.14
C GLU A 188 -15.34 -5.51 3.66
N GLU A 189 -15.43 -6.68 3.03
CA GLU A 189 -14.62 -7.84 3.37
C GLU A 189 -13.11 -7.58 3.10
N PHE A 190 -12.79 -6.94 1.98
CA PHE A 190 -11.41 -6.55 1.68
C PHE A 190 -10.83 -5.63 2.77
N LYS A 191 -11.59 -4.66 3.24
CA LYS A 191 -11.16 -3.72 4.31
C LYS A 191 -11.07 -4.38 5.69
N SER A 192 -11.66 -5.55 5.89
CA SER A 192 -11.52 -6.33 7.13
C SER A 192 -10.19 -7.12 7.19
N LEU A 193 -9.47 -7.23 6.05
CA LEU A 193 -8.19 -7.91 5.98
C LEU A 193 -7.05 -7.05 6.52
N GLU A 194 -6.01 -7.73 6.97
CA GLU A 194 -4.72 -7.10 7.26
C GLU A 194 -3.75 -7.35 6.09
N GLY A 195 -3.15 -6.26 5.56
CA GLY A 195 -2.05 -6.37 4.63
C GLY A 195 -0.81 -6.93 5.30
N LYS A 196 -0.09 -7.80 4.61
CA LYS A 196 1.19 -8.39 5.06
C LYS A 196 2.25 -8.26 3.98
N MET A 197 3.50 -8.49 4.34
CA MET A 197 4.58 -8.56 3.37
C MET A 197 4.30 -9.69 2.38
N ASP A 198 4.47 -9.39 1.08
CA ASP A 198 4.24 -10.34 -0.01
C ASP A 198 5.22 -11.52 0.08
N ALA A 199 4.76 -12.60 0.65
CA ALA A 199 5.42 -13.89 0.75
C ALA A 199 4.46 -14.92 1.36
N TYR A 200 4.79 -16.19 1.22
CA TYR A 200 4.09 -17.30 1.87
C TYR A 200 5.07 -18.43 2.16
N ASN A 201 4.70 -19.34 3.06
CA ASN A 201 5.45 -20.55 3.30
C ASN A 201 4.92 -21.68 2.40
N PRO A 202 5.66 -22.12 1.38
CA PRO A 202 5.22 -23.17 0.46
C PRO A 202 5.09 -24.54 1.12
N MET A 203 5.69 -24.76 2.28
CA MET A 203 5.60 -26.01 3.02
C MET A 203 4.65 -25.95 4.20
N ALA A 204 3.76 -24.97 4.21
CA ALA A 204 2.77 -24.79 5.27
C ALA A 204 1.74 -25.90 5.31
N THR A 205 1.47 -26.41 6.50
CA THR A 205 0.42 -27.40 6.77
C THR A 205 -0.83 -26.77 7.38
N THR A 206 -0.75 -25.52 7.81
CA THR A 206 -1.87 -24.71 8.32
C THR A 206 -1.92 -23.32 7.65
N PRO A 207 -3.09 -22.67 7.63
CA PRO A 207 -3.21 -21.29 7.13
C PRO A 207 -2.29 -20.29 7.84
N GLU A 208 -2.11 -20.43 9.14
CA GLU A 208 -1.25 -19.56 9.97
C GLU A 208 0.23 -19.71 9.58
N GLU A 209 0.70 -20.93 9.33
CA GLU A 209 2.05 -21.17 8.80
C GLU A 209 2.22 -20.57 7.40
N TYR A 210 1.16 -20.65 6.57
CA TYR A 210 1.19 -20.15 5.19
C TYR A 210 1.44 -18.64 5.14
N VAL A 211 0.72 -17.86 5.94
CA VAL A 211 0.87 -16.39 5.98
C VAL A 211 2.10 -15.92 6.74
N GLY A 212 2.79 -16.81 7.45
CA GLY A 212 3.99 -16.49 8.23
C GLY A 212 5.23 -16.21 7.39
N GLY A 213 5.22 -16.54 6.10
CA GLY A 213 6.36 -16.29 5.20
C GLY A 213 6.71 -14.81 5.09
N THR A 214 8.01 -14.52 4.96
CA THR A 214 8.53 -13.19 4.63
C THR A 214 9.61 -13.34 3.57
N ALA A 215 9.58 -12.52 2.53
CA ALA A 215 10.56 -12.59 1.47
C ALA A 215 11.97 -12.27 2.00
N ASP A 216 12.94 -13.13 1.69
CA ASP A 216 14.32 -13.06 2.19
C ASP A 216 15.05 -11.76 1.82
N TRP A 217 14.67 -11.14 0.71
CA TRP A 217 15.25 -9.89 0.23
C TRP A 217 14.79 -8.63 0.99
N ARG A 218 13.91 -8.78 1.97
CA ARG A 218 13.43 -7.67 2.79
C ARG A 218 14.31 -7.51 4.03
N THR A 219 15.10 -6.45 4.04
CA THR A 219 16.13 -6.25 5.08
C THR A 219 15.75 -5.24 6.16
N ASP A 220 14.86 -4.29 5.86
CA ASP A 220 14.52 -3.17 6.74
C ASP A 220 13.03 -3.16 7.08
N LEU A 221 12.52 -4.28 7.56
CA LEU A 221 11.11 -4.42 7.87
C LEU A 221 10.73 -3.61 9.12
N TYR A 222 9.92 -2.55 8.96
CA TYR A 222 9.42 -1.74 10.06
C TYR A 222 8.02 -2.17 10.52
N ALA A 223 7.22 -2.74 9.63
CA ALA A 223 5.91 -3.28 9.97
C ALA A 223 5.63 -4.55 9.17
N SER A 224 5.16 -5.58 9.84
CA SER A 224 4.76 -6.86 9.22
C SER A 224 3.29 -6.90 8.83
N ARG A 225 2.51 -5.93 9.26
CA ARG A 225 1.08 -5.78 9.00
C ARG A 225 0.78 -4.37 8.53
N GLY A 226 -0.31 -4.18 7.79
CA GLY A 226 -0.72 -2.87 7.32
C GLY A 226 -2.21 -2.81 6.99
N THR A 227 -2.72 -1.58 6.94
CA THR A 227 -4.12 -1.25 6.66
C THR A 227 -4.35 -1.17 5.17
N LEU A 228 -5.28 -1.98 4.66
CA LEU A 228 -5.65 -1.99 3.25
C LEU A 228 -6.56 -0.79 2.91
N LEU A 229 -6.40 -0.26 1.73
CA LEU A 229 -7.10 0.92 1.25
C LEU A 229 -7.91 0.63 -0.01
N SER A 230 -9.10 1.24 -0.11
CA SER A 230 -9.73 1.46 -1.40
C SER A 230 -8.90 2.47 -2.22
N HIS A 231 -9.07 2.46 -3.52
CA HIS A 231 -8.43 3.46 -4.38
C HIS A 231 -8.83 4.89 -3.97
N ARG A 232 -10.09 5.11 -3.59
CA ARG A 232 -10.57 6.40 -3.11
C ARG A 232 -9.79 6.90 -1.89
N GLU A 233 -9.60 6.03 -0.88
CA GLU A 233 -8.84 6.38 0.33
C GLU A 233 -7.36 6.67 0.05
N SER A 234 -6.79 6.11 -1.02
CA SER A 234 -5.39 6.36 -1.39
C SER A 234 -5.15 7.75 -1.99
N ILE A 235 -6.18 8.41 -2.52
CA ILE A 235 -6.08 9.73 -3.17
C ILE A 235 -6.62 10.88 -2.30
N GLU A 236 -7.32 10.60 -1.22
CA GLU A 236 -7.80 11.58 -0.24
C GLU A 236 -6.70 11.97 0.76
#